data_d3c4d34ab534dd56ecd2bfd4059e1f06
#
_entry.id   d3c4d34ab534dd56ecd2bfd4059e1f06
#
_cell.length_a   1.000
_cell.length_b   1.000
_cell.length_c   1.000
_cell.angle_alpha   90.00
_cell.angle_beta   90.00
_cell.angle_gamma   90.00
#
_symmetry.space_group_name_H-M   'P 1'
#
loop_
_entity.id
_entity.type
_entity.pdbx_description
1 polymer ?
#
loop_
_entity_poly.entity_id
_entity_poly.type
_entity_poly.pdbx_seq_one_letter_code
_entity_poly.pdbx_strand_id
1 'polypeptide(L)'
;FLPVLDGPDGTHNVTVRTGGGTNSGNLNVTNKCQSPANLLKFFDQWYDGETVMQLQYGPIGVFFTEQDANGKWKSITEEEAKAKYNKGAGELKSTYEVWGPKLILSEYYDKYFYMEDRAIERLTDLKDFWMPFVDDTTTYPIDCVFTSEELDTIDRYRADFENAVSEQEGLWLKDGGPSD
;
A
#
# COMPACT_ATOMS: atom_id res chain seq x y z
N PHE A 1 -7.42 14.66 -7.93
CA PHE A 1 -6.76 13.91 -9.03
C PHE A 1 -6.93 14.65 -10.35
N LEU A 2 -5.97 14.46 -11.27
CA LEU A 2 -6.16 14.83 -12.66
C LEU A 2 -7.06 13.79 -13.32
N PRO A 3 -7.97 14.20 -14.23
CA PRO A 3 -8.74 13.25 -15.02
C PRO A 3 -7.81 12.40 -15.88
N VAL A 4 -8.30 11.24 -16.32
CA VAL A 4 -7.57 10.41 -17.29
C VAL A 4 -7.38 11.20 -18.58
N LEU A 5 -6.16 11.21 -19.09
CA LEU A 5 -5.84 11.89 -20.33
C LEU A 5 -6.09 10.96 -21.52
N ASP A 6 -6.61 11.54 -22.60
CA ASP A 6 -6.77 10.83 -23.87
C ASP A 6 -5.41 10.70 -24.56
N GLY A 7 -5.09 9.52 -25.03
CA GLY A 7 -3.99 9.30 -25.95
C GLY A 7 -4.30 9.91 -27.34
N PRO A 8 -3.28 10.03 -28.22
CA PRO A 8 -3.45 10.59 -29.56
C PRO A 8 -4.50 9.87 -30.42
N ASP A 9 -4.76 8.61 -30.13
CA ASP A 9 -5.74 7.73 -30.78
C ASP A 9 -7.07 7.60 -30.01
N GLY A 10 -7.25 8.41 -28.96
CA GLY A 10 -8.43 8.35 -28.07
C GLY A 10 -8.42 7.17 -27.11
N THR A 11 -7.31 6.45 -26.98
CA THR A 11 -7.19 5.39 -25.99
C THR A 11 -6.88 5.98 -24.60
N HIS A 12 -7.40 5.32 -23.56
CA HIS A 12 -7.12 5.64 -22.18
C HIS A 12 -6.18 4.57 -21.61
N ASN A 13 -4.96 4.94 -21.30
CA ASN A 13 -4.00 4.01 -20.70
C ASN A 13 -4.01 4.17 -19.18
N VAL A 14 -4.94 3.49 -18.54
CA VAL A 14 -5.06 3.48 -17.07
C VAL A 14 -4.69 2.10 -16.55
N THR A 15 -3.60 2.06 -15.80
CA THR A 15 -3.19 0.85 -15.10
C THR A 15 -3.50 1.01 -13.62
N VAL A 16 -4.46 0.26 -13.11
CA VAL A 16 -4.69 0.13 -11.67
C VAL A 16 -4.10 -1.20 -11.21
N ARG A 17 -3.23 -1.15 -10.22
CA ARG A 17 -2.82 -2.36 -9.52
C ARG A 17 -4.01 -2.84 -8.68
N THR A 18 -4.78 -3.76 -9.23
CA THR A 18 -5.86 -4.45 -8.53
C THR A 18 -5.34 -5.61 -7.69
N GLY A 19 -4.03 -5.72 -7.52
CA GLY A 19 -3.42 -6.77 -6.72
C GLY A 19 -4.00 -6.74 -5.32
N GLY A 20 -4.72 -7.77 -4.96
CA GLY A 20 -5.10 -8.02 -3.59
C GLY A 20 -3.82 -7.91 -2.77
N GLY A 21 -3.80 -7.00 -1.83
CA GLY A 21 -2.61 -6.55 -1.11
C GLY A 21 -1.92 -7.62 -0.25
N THR A 22 -1.76 -8.82 -0.77
CA THR A 22 -1.00 -9.90 -0.14
C THR A 22 0.44 -9.82 -0.59
N ASN A 23 1.32 -9.48 0.34
CA ASN A 23 2.76 -9.58 0.14
C ASN A 23 3.24 -10.86 0.83
N SER A 24 3.91 -11.73 0.08
CA SER A 24 4.59 -12.89 0.64
C SER A 24 5.93 -12.47 1.29
N GLY A 25 6.39 -13.26 2.27
CA GLY A 25 7.72 -13.08 2.87
C GLY A 25 7.83 -12.03 3.97
N ASN A 26 6.74 -11.44 4.44
CA ASN A 26 6.76 -10.49 5.54
C ASN A 26 7.11 -11.10 6.91
N LEU A 27 6.93 -12.41 7.06
CA LEU A 27 7.33 -13.17 8.23
C LEU A 27 7.99 -14.49 7.80
N ASN A 28 9.25 -14.67 8.19
CA ASN A 28 9.98 -15.91 7.96
C ASN A 28 10.35 -16.53 9.31
N VAL A 29 9.84 -17.73 9.54
CA VAL A 29 10.17 -18.52 10.76
C VAL A 29 11.28 -19.50 10.42
N THR A 30 12.45 -19.29 11.00
CA THR A 30 13.61 -20.17 10.74
C THR A 30 13.55 -21.45 11.55
N ASN A 31 14.32 -22.46 11.14
CA ASN A 31 14.46 -23.72 11.85
C ASN A 31 15.17 -23.60 13.21
N LYS A 32 15.64 -22.41 13.57
CA LYS A 32 16.22 -22.11 14.90
C LYS A 32 15.18 -21.63 15.89
N CYS A 33 13.96 -21.36 15.45
CA CYS A 33 12.87 -20.97 16.34
C CYS A 33 12.51 -22.12 17.29
N GLN A 34 12.66 -21.88 18.58
CA GLN A 34 12.38 -22.91 19.61
C GLN A 34 10.88 -23.16 19.79
N SER A 35 10.03 -22.22 19.46
CA SER A 35 8.58 -22.32 19.66
C SER A 35 7.80 -21.65 18.51
N PRO A 36 7.81 -22.24 17.31
CA PRO A 36 7.11 -21.66 16.14
C PRO A 36 5.61 -21.45 16.38
N ALA A 37 4.98 -22.40 17.07
CA ALA A 37 3.56 -22.32 17.38
C ALA A 37 3.20 -21.11 18.27
N ASN A 38 4.03 -20.80 19.25
CA ASN A 38 3.80 -19.63 20.10
C ASN A 38 4.07 -18.31 19.35
N LEU A 39 5.07 -18.30 18.48
CA LEU A 39 5.36 -17.18 17.62
C LEU A 39 4.18 -16.89 16.67
N LEU A 40 3.63 -17.91 16.04
CA LEU A 40 2.47 -17.77 15.16
C LEU A 40 1.24 -17.30 15.93
N LYS A 41 0.98 -17.83 17.14
CA LYS A 41 -0.10 -17.32 18.00
C LYS A 41 0.05 -15.85 18.40
N PHE A 42 1.28 -15.37 18.56
CA PHE A 42 1.54 -13.96 18.79
C PHE A 42 1.16 -13.12 17.58
N PHE A 43 1.57 -13.52 16.39
CA PHE A 43 1.22 -12.79 15.16
C PHE A 43 -0.24 -12.95 14.75
N ASP A 44 -0.91 -14.02 15.17
CA ASP A 44 -2.34 -14.23 14.92
C ASP A 44 -3.21 -13.09 15.49
N GLN A 45 -2.77 -12.46 16.58
CA GLN A 45 -3.43 -11.27 17.14
C GLN A 45 -3.35 -10.04 16.22
N TRP A 46 -2.41 -10.00 15.28
CA TRP A 46 -2.27 -8.91 14.32
C TRP A 46 -3.31 -8.93 13.19
N TYR A 47 -4.12 -10.00 13.15
CA TYR A 47 -5.27 -10.12 12.24
C TYR A 47 -6.58 -9.65 12.87
N ASP A 48 -6.58 -9.34 14.18
CA ASP A 48 -7.70 -8.67 14.82
C ASP A 48 -7.84 -7.24 14.30
N GLY A 49 -9.07 -6.84 13.94
CA GLY A 49 -9.30 -5.58 13.25
C GLY A 49 -8.92 -4.34 14.05
N GLU A 50 -9.22 -4.29 15.34
CA GLU A 50 -8.84 -3.14 16.18
C GLU A 50 -7.32 -3.13 16.44
N THR A 51 -6.75 -4.29 16.67
CA THR A 51 -5.30 -4.43 16.87
C THR A 51 -4.53 -4.00 15.62
N VAL A 52 -4.92 -4.47 14.44
CA VAL A 52 -4.21 -4.13 13.20
C VAL A 52 -4.32 -2.65 12.85
N MET A 53 -5.43 -1.99 13.19
CA MET A 53 -5.56 -0.54 12.99
C MET A 53 -4.62 0.23 13.91
N GLN A 54 -4.41 -0.21 15.15
CA GLN A 54 -3.40 0.38 16.03
C GLN A 54 -1.97 0.14 15.52
N LEU A 55 -1.67 -1.04 14.99
CA LEU A 55 -0.37 -1.34 14.38
C LEU A 55 -0.10 -0.50 13.12
N GLN A 56 -1.13 -0.12 12.39
CA GLN A 56 -1.03 0.68 11.16
C GLN A 56 -0.91 2.17 11.41
N TYR A 57 -1.61 2.70 12.41
CA TYR A 57 -1.75 4.14 12.61
C TYR A 57 -1.16 4.63 13.93
N GLY A 58 -1.14 3.80 14.94
CA GLY A 58 -0.69 4.13 16.27
C GLY A 58 -1.69 3.76 17.36
N PRO A 59 -1.27 3.72 18.61
CA PRO A 59 -2.08 3.18 19.69
C PRO A 59 -3.25 4.08 20.09
N ILE A 60 -4.29 3.45 20.63
CA ILE A 60 -5.40 4.13 21.32
C ILE A 60 -4.85 4.97 22.47
N GLY A 61 -5.37 6.19 22.61
CA GLY A 61 -4.90 7.20 23.55
C GLY A 61 -3.75 8.06 23.03
N VAL A 62 -3.15 7.71 21.89
CA VAL A 62 -2.12 8.50 21.23
C VAL A 62 -2.60 8.96 19.85
N PHE A 63 -2.76 8.04 18.90
CA PHE A 63 -3.26 8.34 17.56
C PHE A 63 -4.78 8.34 17.51
N PHE A 64 -5.42 7.35 18.11
CA PHE A 64 -6.86 7.28 18.28
C PHE A 64 -7.24 7.89 19.62
N THR A 65 -7.95 9.03 19.61
CA THR A 65 -8.13 9.85 20.81
C THR A 65 -9.51 9.71 21.44
N GLU A 66 -10.54 9.50 20.62
CA GLU A 66 -11.92 9.47 21.07
C GLU A 66 -12.69 8.36 20.35
N GLN A 67 -13.55 7.66 21.06
CA GLN A 67 -14.46 6.68 20.50
C GLN A 67 -15.90 7.18 20.59
N ASP A 68 -16.64 7.10 19.52
CA ASP A 68 -18.05 7.46 19.51
C ASP A 68 -18.96 6.35 20.10
N ALA A 69 -20.27 6.64 20.18
CA ALA A 69 -21.25 5.70 20.69
C ALA A 69 -21.41 4.41 19.83
N ASN A 70 -20.90 4.41 18.59
CA ASN A 70 -20.91 3.26 17.69
C ASN A 70 -19.62 2.44 17.79
N GLY A 71 -18.69 2.84 18.64
CA GLY A 71 -17.40 2.17 18.78
C GLY A 71 -16.37 2.58 17.74
N LYS A 72 -16.60 3.65 16.98
CA LYS A 72 -15.71 4.11 15.92
C LYS A 72 -14.75 5.18 16.43
N TRP A 73 -13.47 5.00 16.17
CA TRP A 73 -12.41 5.88 16.65
C TRP A 73 -12.20 7.10 15.76
N LYS A 74 -11.95 8.24 16.40
CA LYS A 74 -11.42 9.45 15.75
C LYS A 74 -9.90 9.48 15.87
N SER A 75 -9.23 9.82 14.80
CA SER A 75 -7.80 10.08 14.81
C SER A 75 -7.51 11.46 15.38
N ILE A 76 -6.32 11.61 15.96
CA ILE A 76 -5.80 12.91 16.40
C ILE A 76 -5.68 13.86 15.21
N THR A 77 -6.08 15.12 15.41
CA THR A 77 -5.91 16.16 14.40
C THR A 77 -4.46 16.64 14.31
N GLU A 78 -4.11 17.33 13.22
CA GLU A 78 -2.77 17.89 13.02
C GLU A 78 -2.40 18.89 14.12
N GLU A 79 -3.37 19.72 14.55
CA GLU A 79 -3.20 20.72 15.60
C GLU A 79 -2.99 20.08 16.97
N GLU A 80 -3.80 19.08 17.30
CA GLU A 80 -3.68 18.34 18.57
C GLU A 80 -2.37 17.57 18.64
N ALA A 81 -1.94 16.94 17.57
CA ALA A 81 -0.68 16.20 17.50
C ALA A 81 0.50 17.16 17.71
N LYS A 82 0.51 18.32 17.07
CA LYS A 82 1.53 19.35 17.25
C LYS A 82 1.52 19.88 18.69
N ALA A 83 0.35 20.18 19.25
CA ALA A 83 0.24 20.73 20.60
C ALA A 83 0.70 19.73 21.67
N LYS A 84 0.36 18.46 21.54
CA LYS A 84 0.61 17.44 22.55
C LYS A 84 1.98 16.76 22.42
N TYR A 85 2.42 16.50 21.17
CA TYR A 85 3.59 15.68 20.89
C TYR A 85 4.71 16.43 20.16
N ASN A 86 4.47 17.69 19.79
CA ASN A 86 5.38 18.50 18.96
C ASN A 86 5.71 17.80 17.61
N LYS A 87 4.75 17.06 17.06
CA LYS A 87 4.84 16.30 15.81
C LYS A 87 3.54 16.45 15.05
N GLY A 88 3.61 16.43 13.71
CA GLY A 88 2.41 16.32 12.88
C GLY A 88 1.74 14.95 13.02
N ALA A 89 0.45 14.85 12.70
CA ALA A 89 -0.29 13.59 12.80
C ALA A 89 0.33 12.49 11.90
N GLY A 90 0.78 12.85 10.70
CA GLY A 90 1.48 11.92 9.80
C GLY A 90 2.83 11.45 10.35
N GLU A 91 3.60 12.33 10.98
CA GLU A 91 4.86 11.99 11.62
C GLU A 91 4.63 11.10 12.86
N LEU A 92 3.58 11.40 13.62
CA LEU A 92 3.18 10.60 14.76
C LEU A 92 2.80 9.17 14.32
N LYS A 93 1.99 9.04 13.27
CA LYS A 93 1.69 7.75 12.63
C LYS A 93 2.97 7.00 12.28
N SER A 94 3.87 7.62 11.52
CA SER A 94 5.12 6.98 11.10
C SER A 94 6.03 6.56 12.26
N THR A 95 5.89 7.21 13.42
CA THR A 95 6.63 6.85 14.64
C THR A 95 6.12 5.53 15.24
N TYR A 96 4.82 5.25 15.13
CA TYR A 96 4.17 4.10 15.77
C TYR A 96 3.81 2.98 14.81
N GLU A 97 3.80 3.23 13.50
CA GLU A 97 3.48 2.21 12.50
C GLU A 97 4.42 1.01 12.60
N VAL A 98 3.84 -0.17 12.71
CA VAL A 98 4.58 -1.43 12.79
C VAL A 98 4.46 -2.19 11.48
N TRP A 99 5.60 -2.52 10.90
CA TRP A 99 5.69 -3.35 9.70
C TRP A 99 5.75 -4.83 10.09
N GLY A 100 5.01 -5.67 9.35
CA GLY A 100 4.99 -7.10 9.61
C GLY A 100 3.77 -7.80 9.00
N PRO A 101 3.52 -9.05 9.39
CA PRO A 101 2.45 -9.87 8.84
C PRO A 101 1.10 -9.42 9.40
N LYS A 102 0.55 -8.35 8.86
CA LYS A 102 -0.75 -7.81 9.22
C LYS A 102 -1.69 -7.83 8.03
N LEU A 103 -2.99 -8.02 8.27
CA LEU A 103 -4.05 -7.96 7.27
C LEU A 103 -5.00 -6.83 7.61
N ILE A 104 -5.14 -5.86 6.71
CA ILE A 104 -6.10 -4.77 6.84
C ILE A 104 -7.16 -4.95 5.77
N LEU A 105 -8.37 -5.29 6.19
CA LEU A 105 -9.51 -5.37 5.29
C LEU A 105 -10.09 -3.97 5.05
N SER A 106 -10.62 -3.74 3.85
CA SER A 106 -11.24 -2.45 3.49
C SER A 106 -12.39 -2.08 4.45
N GLU A 107 -13.14 -3.07 4.92
CA GLU A 107 -14.23 -2.88 5.88
C GLU A 107 -13.76 -2.35 7.25
N TYR A 108 -12.47 -2.56 7.61
CA TYR A 108 -11.94 -2.06 8.89
C TYR A 108 -11.87 -0.54 8.92
N TYR A 109 -11.65 0.09 7.77
CA TYR A 109 -11.68 1.55 7.64
C TYR A 109 -13.07 2.14 7.96
N ASP A 110 -14.12 1.43 7.59
CA ASP A 110 -15.47 1.87 7.91
C ASP A 110 -15.92 1.49 9.32
N LYS A 111 -15.44 0.35 9.82
CA LYS A 111 -15.87 -0.22 11.10
C LYS A 111 -15.20 0.43 12.31
N TYR A 112 -13.89 0.66 12.23
CA TYR A 112 -13.11 0.99 13.42
C TYR A 112 -12.71 2.46 13.55
N PHE A 113 -12.64 3.22 12.44
CA PHE A 113 -12.27 4.64 12.55
C PHE A 113 -12.89 5.51 11.46
N TYR A 114 -12.82 6.81 11.64
CA TYR A 114 -13.24 7.80 10.64
C TYR A 114 -12.08 8.10 9.71
N MET A 115 -12.30 7.91 8.41
CA MET A 115 -11.36 8.36 7.40
C MET A 115 -11.35 9.89 7.34
N GLU A 116 -10.19 10.47 7.06
CA GLU A 116 -10.06 11.89 6.77
C GLU A 116 -10.84 12.26 5.50
N ASP A 117 -11.47 13.44 5.50
CA ASP A 117 -12.25 13.93 4.34
C ASP A 117 -11.42 13.89 3.05
N ARG A 118 -10.16 14.28 3.11
CA ARG A 118 -9.21 14.20 1.99
C ARG A 118 -8.99 12.78 1.46
N ALA A 119 -9.07 11.77 2.32
CA ALA A 119 -8.97 10.37 1.88
C ALA A 119 -10.27 9.91 1.19
N ILE A 120 -11.41 10.37 1.70
CA ILE A 120 -12.73 10.11 1.08
C ILE A 120 -12.81 10.76 -0.30
N GLU A 121 -12.40 12.04 -0.42
CA GLU A 121 -12.33 12.74 -1.70
C GLU A 121 -11.46 12.00 -2.72
N ARG A 122 -10.27 11.56 -2.33
CA ARG A 122 -9.37 10.81 -3.22
C ARG A 122 -9.97 9.48 -3.68
N LEU A 123 -10.66 8.78 -2.81
CA LEU A 123 -11.32 7.52 -3.18
C LEU A 123 -12.51 7.76 -4.12
N THR A 124 -13.24 8.86 -3.91
CA THR A 124 -14.33 9.27 -4.79
C THR A 124 -13.79 9.64 -6.17
N ASP A 125 -12.76 10.48 -6.24
CA ASP A 125 -12.11 10.85 -7.50
C ASP A 125 -11.58 9.62 -8.25
N LEU A 126 -10.94 8.70 -7.53
CA LEU A 126 -10.45 7.46 -8.13
C LEU A 126 -11.58 6.65 -8.74
N LYS A 127 -12.68 6.50 -8.00
CA LYS A 127 -13.86 5.77 -8.45
C LYS A 127 -14.54 6.42 -9.64
N ASP A 128 -14.71 7.74 -9.62
CA ASP A 128 -15.51 8.45 -10.59
C ASP A 128 -14.74 8.82 -11.86
N PHE A 129 -13.42 9.12 -11.76
CA PHE A 129 -12.61 9.60 -12.88
C PHE A 129 -11.63 8.59 -13.45
N TRP A 130 -11.25 7.54 -12.69
CA TRP A 130 -10.24 6.58 -13.13
C TRP A 130 -10.79 5.18 -13.36
N MET A 131 -11.58 4.67 -12.41
CA MET A 131 -12.09 3.30 -12.51
C MET A 131 -12.93 3.01 -13.77
N PRO A 132 -13.69 3.97 -14.35
CA PRO A 132 -14.42 3.72 -15.60
C PRO A 132 -13.53 3.39 -16.79
N PHE A 133 -12.24 3.73 -16.74
CA PHE A 133 -11.27 3.52 -17.81
C PHE A 133 -10.32 2.35 -17.55
N VAL A 134 -10.49 1.64 -16.44
CA VAL A 134 -9.66 0.48 -16.11
C VAL A 134 -10.06 -0.70 -16.96
N ASP A 135 -9.10 -1.25 -17.70
CA ASP A 135 -9.25 -2.49 -18.44
C ASP A 135 -8.57 -3.64 -17.67
N ASP A 136 -9.40 -4.47 -17.04
CA ASP A 136 -8.92 -5.62 -16.27
C ASP A 136 -8.29 -6.70 -17.18
N THR A 137 -8.54 -6.68 -18.49
CA THR A 137 -7.98 -7.68 -19.41
C THR A 137 -6.50 -7.49 -19.68
N THR A 138 -5.98 -6.28 -19.45
CA THR A 138 -4.57 -5.91 -19.63
C THR A 138 -3.75 -5.97 -18.35
N THR A 139 -4.38 -6.31 -17.23
CA THR A 139 -3.70 -6.35 -15.94
C THR A 139 -2.84 -7.62 -15.84
N TYR A 140 -1.53 -7.44 -15.68
CA TYR A 140 -0.63 -8.56 -15.42
C TYR A 140 -0.93 -9.16 -14.02
N PRO A 141 -1.09 -10.48 -13.90
CA PRO A 141 -1.36 -11.10 -12.61
C PRO A 141 -0.15 -10.91 -11.68
N ILE A 142 -0.37 -10.26 -10.54
CA ILE A 142 0.70 -9.91 -9.59
C ILE A 142 1.19 -11.14 -8.82
N ASP A 143 0.32 -12.14 -8.64
CA ASP A 143 0.58 -13.33 -7.84
C ASP A 143 1.07 -14.54 -8.69
N CYS A 144 1.75 -14.27 -9.80
CA CYS A 144 2.39 -15.34 -10.57
C CYS A 144 3.53 -15.96 -9.77
N VAL A 145 3.38 -17.23 -9.44
CA VAL A 145 4.44 -18.04 -8.86
C VAL A 145 5.17 -18.75 -9.99
N PHE A 146 6.43 -18.40 -10.19
CA PHE A 146 7.28 -19.01 -11.20
C PHE A 146 8.00 -20.24 -10.63
N THR A 147 8.21 -21.25 -11.46
CA THR A 147 9.10 -22.35 -11.16
C THR A 147 10.57 -21.88 -11.16
N SER A 148 11.46 -22.67 -10.57
CA SER A 148 12.90 -22.35 -10.58
C SER A 148 13.46 -22.22 -12.01
N GLU A 149 13.00 -23.05 -12.95
CA GLU A 149 13.44 -23.03 -14.35
C GLU A 149 12.96 -21.76 -15.08
N GLU A 150 11.75 -21.30 -14.79
CA GLU A 150 11.22 -20.02 -15.31
C GLU A 150 11.98 -18.84 -14.72
N LEU A 151 12.29 -18.87 -13.43
CA LEU A 151 13.11 -17.83 -12.77
C LEU A 151 14.51 -17.77 -13.37
N ASP A 152 15.17 -18.90 -13.60
CA ASP A 152 16.48 -18.96 -14.25
C ASP A 152 16.43 -18.36 -15.67
N THR A 153 15.33 -18.56 -16.37
CA THR A 153 15.10 -17.98 -17.70
C THR A 153 14.90 -16.47 -17.63
N ILE A 154 14.08 -16.01 -16.70
CA ILE A 154 13.82 -14.58 -16.47
C ILE A 154 15.13 -13.88 -16.08
N ASP A 155 15.88 -14.41 -15.11
CA ASP A 155 17.09 -13.80 -14.59
C ASP A 155 18.22 -13.73 -15.66
N ARG A 156 18.25 -14.68 -16.60
CA ARG A 156 19.18 -14.66 -17.74
C ARG A 156 19.01 -13.41 -18.61
N TYR A 157 17.79 -12.95 -18.81
CA TYR A 157 17.49 -11.81 -19.69
C TYR A 157 17.28 -10.50 -18.94
N ARG A 158 16.98 -10.58 -17.65
CA ARG A 158 16.67 -9.41 -16.82
C ARG A 158 17.80 -8.40 -16.81
N ALA A 159 19.03 -8.84 -16.56
CA ALA A 159 20.16 -7.94 -16.43
C ALA A 159 20.43 -7.15 -17.72
N ASP A 160 20.34 -7.81 -18.88
CA ASP A 160 20.53 -7.16 -20.19
C ASP A 160 19.39 -6.17 -20.47
N PHE A 161 18.15 -6.53 -20.15
CA PHE A 161 16.99 -5.67 -20.31
C PHE A 161 17.07 -4.43 -19.40
N GLU A 162 17.36 -4.62 -18.11
CA GLU A 162 17.46 -3.53 -17.13
C GLU A 162 18.61 -2.57 -17.48
N ASN A 163 19.75 -3.11 -17.95
CA ASN A 163 20.87 -2.29 -18.43
C ASN A 163 20.47 -1.46 -19.66
N ALA A 164 19.80 -2.07 -20.64
CA ALA A 164 19.37 -1.36 -21.84
C ALA A 164 18.35 -0.25 -21.53
N VAL A 165 17.41 -0.51 -20.61
CA VAL A 165 16.44 0.51 -20.14
C VAL A 165 17.18 1.64 -19.43
N SER A 166 18.07 1.33 -18.49
CA SER A 166 18.80 2.34 -17.71
C SER A 166 19.72 3.19 -18.58
N GLU A 167 20.37 2.59 -19.58
CA GLU A 167 21.19 3.30 -20.55
C GLU A 167 20.34 4.28 -21.37
N GLN A 168 19.20 3.80 -21.87
CA GLN A 168 18.29 4.62 -22.67
C GLN A 168 17.67 5.76 -21.84
N GLU A 169 17.24 5.51 -20.61
CA GLU A 169 16.77 6.54 -19.69
C GLU A 169 17.87 7.60 -19.43
N GLY A 170 19.11 7.17 -19.23
CA GLY A 170 20.24 8.08 -19.06
C GLY A 170 20.49 8.97 -20.29
N LEU A 171 20.38 8.42 -21.49
CA LEU A 171 20.47 9.19 -22.73
C LEU A 171 19.31 10.20 -22.87
N TRP A 172 18.09 9.80 -22.58
CA TRP A 172 16.92 10.69 -22.61
C TRP A 172 17.00 11.83 -21.60
N LEU A 173 17.52 11.56 -20.40
CA LEU A 173 17.74 12.61 -19.40
C LEU A 173 18.81 13.61 -19.83
N LYS A 174 19.81 13.16 -20.58
CA LYS A 174 20.91 14.00 -21.04
C LYS A 174 20.60 14.78 -22.30
N ASP A 175 20.01 14.11 -23.28
CA ASP A 175 19.89 14.62 -24.67
C ASP A 175 18.43 14.95 -25.05
N GLY A 176 17.49 14.73 -24.14
CA GLY A 176 16.05 14.79 -24.38
C GLY A 176 15.48 13.45 -24.86
N GLY A 177 14.18 13.22 -24.51
CA GLY A 177 13.46 12.03 -24.98
C GLY A 177 13.20 12.07 -26.50
N PRO A 178 12.60 11.00 -27.06
CA PRO A 178 12.21 11.02 -28.46
C PRO A 178 11.30 12.22 -28.74
N SER A 179 11.69 13.00 -29.71
CA SER A 179 10.79 14.01 -30.30
C SER A 179 9.88 13.28 -31.28
N ASP A 180 8.58 13.40 -31.07
CA ASP A 180 7.55 12.85 -31.96
C ASP A 180 7.75 13.26 -33.43
#